data_b65fed23a4ddeef5ebd94aeac4aa9008
#
_entry.id   b65fed23a4ddeef5ebd94aeac4aa9008
#
_cell.length_a   1.000
_cell.length_b   1.000
_cell.length_c   1.000
_cell.angle_alpha   90.00
_cell.angle_beta   90.00
_cell.angle_gamma   90.00
#
_symmetry.space_group_name_H-M   'P 1'
#
loop_
_entity.id
_entity.type
_entity.pdbx_description
1 polymer ?
#
loop_
_entity_poly.entity_id
_entity_poly.type
_entity_poly.pdbx_seq_one_letter_code
_entity_poly.pdbx_strand_id
1 'polypeptide(L)'
;MRARFGFATIVSRPLWLELPVAVFLLAAALGWEYWQHVGLWQAWRWSFWWLPWSILAALPSAVMIGLLESPLRQRVRWLQEFHEHLTTSFAAFLGALRWPEMVILSGLAGLSEEVFFRGVLQQEIGIVFASLVFGMLHAISLPYMVWATLMGGYLGWLLHVTQTLWIPILTHTIVDIVGLWYIRWSATPRHTLV
;
A
#
# COMPACT_ATOMS: atom_id res chain seq x y z
N MET A 1 -6.26 -36.73 17.69
CA MET A 1 -5.17 -36.53 16.72
C MET A 1 -4.81 -35.06 16.72
N ARG A 2 -3.74 -34.65 17.43
CA ARG A 2 -3.33 -33.23 17.53
C ARG A 2 -2.50 -32.91 16.29
N ALA A 3 -3.05 -32.09 15.39
CA ALA A 3 -2.26 -31.54 14.27
C ALA A 3 -1.12 -30.71 14.83
N ARG A 4 0.12 -31.13 14.57
CA ARG A 4 1.32 -30.33 14.80
C ARG A 4 1.29 -29.18 13.80
N PHE A 5 0.85 -28.00 14.24
CA PHE A 5 1.06 -26.78 13.48
C PHE A 5 2.56 -26.47 13.50
N GLY A 6 3.25 -26.74 12.40
CA GLY A 6 4.64 -26.35 12.23
C GLY A 6 4.77 -24.82 12.16
N PHE A 7 5.95 -24.30 12.49
CA PHE A 7 6.30 -22.86 12.47
C PHE A 7 5.96 -22.20 11.11
N ALA A 8 5.98 -22.96 10.02
CA ALA A 8 5.60 -22.54 8.66
C ALA A 8 4.11 -22.19 8.48
N THR A 9 3.23 -22.59 9.39
CA THR A 9 1.80 -22.24 9.36
C THR A 9 1.49 -20.94 10.11
N ILE A 10 2.48 -20.31 10.75
CA ILE A 10 2.29 -19.12 11.58
C ILE A 10 2.43 -17.84 10.74
N VAL A 11 3.21 -17.89 9.66
CA VAL A 11 3.39 -16.75 8.75
C VAL A 11 2.44 -16.91 7.58
N SER A 12 1.58 -15.92 7.36
CA SER A 12 0.61 -15.93 6.27
C SER A 12 1.30 -15.95 4.90
N ARG A 13 0.67 -16.59 3.91
CA ARG A 13 1.19 -16.65 2.52
C ARG A 13 1.55 -15.27 1.95
N PRO A 14 0.76 -14.19 2.19
CA PRO A 14 1.11 -12.83 1.73
C PRO A 14 2.46 -12.34 2.25
N LEU A 15 2.81 -12.57 3.52
CA LEU A 15 4.11 -12.17 4.08
C LEU A 15 5.30 -12.89 3.43
N TRP A 16 5.13 -14.18 3.07
CA TRP A 16 6.16 -14.93 2.35
C TRP A 16 6.41 -14.43 0.93
N LEU A 17 5.41 -13.81 0.31
CA LEU A 17 5.56 -13.17 -1.01
C LEU A 17 6.12 -11.76 -0.90
N GLU A 18 5.66 -10.99 0.09
CA GLU A 18 6.08 -9.61 0.30
C GLU A 18 7.55 -9.49 0.72
N LEU A 19 8.03 -10.36 1.60
CA LEU A 19 9.39 -10.26 2.12
C LEU A 19 10.48 -10.30 1.03
N PRO A 20 10.47 -11.23 0.05
CA PRO A 20 11.42 -11.21 -1.06
C PRO A 20 11.31 -9.95 -1.93
N VAL A 21 10.09 -9.45 -2.16
CA VAL A 21 9.86 -8.22 -2.92
C VAL A 21 10.46 -7.03 -2.18
N ALA A 22 10.19 -6.90 -0.88
CA ALA A 22 10.73 -5.84 -0.05
C ALA A 22 12.27 -5.87 -0.01
N VAL A 23 12.87 -7.05 0.17
CA VAL A 23 14.33 -7.22 0.14
C VAL A 23 14.90 -6.81 -1.23
N PHE A 24 14.26 -7.24 -2.32
CA PHE A 24 14.69 -6.88 -3.67
C PHE A 24 14.62 -5.37 -3.91
N LEU A 25 13.49 -4.72 -3.58
CA LEU A 25 13.31 -3.29 -3.78
C LEU A 25 14.32 -2.46 -2.95
N LEU A 26 14.53 -2.83 -1.68
CA LEU A 26 15.52 -2.15 -0.84
C LEU A 26 16.94 -2.36 -1.36
N ALA A 27 17.31 -3.58 -1.77
CA ALA A 27 18.61 -3.84 -2.35
C ALA A 27 18.82 -3.08 -3.67
N ALA A 28 17.80 -3.02 -4.52
CA ALA A 28 17.81 -2.25 -5.75
C ALA A 28 17.97 -0.74 -5.48
N ALA A 29 17.24 -0.20 -4.49
CA ALA A 29 17.35 1.21 -4.10
C ALA A 29 18.75 1.55 -3.56
N LEU A 30 19.31 0.72 -2.68
CA LEU A 30 20.65 0.91 -2.15
C LEU A 30 21.74 0.79 -3.21
N GLY A 31 21.61 -0.20 -4.12
CA GLY A 31 22.52 -0.36 -5.25
C GLY A 31 22.47 0.82 -6.20
N TRP A 32 21.29 1.35 -6.45
CA TRP A 32 21.11 2.53 -7.31
C TRP A 32 21.67 3.80 -6.66
N GLU A 33 21.39 4.04 -5.38
CA GLU A 33 21.99 5.14 -4.62
C GLU A 33 23.52 5.08 -4.60
N TYR A 34 24.08 3.86 -4.43
CA TYR A 34 25.52 3.65 -4.47
C TYR A 34 26.12 4.02 -5.84
N TRP A 35 25.41 3.72 -6.92
CA TRP A 35 25.88 3.96 -8.29
C TRP A 35 25.66 5.40 -8.76
N GLN A 36 24.44 5.95 -8.54
CA GLN A 36 24.01 7.22 -9.14
C GLN A 36 24.02 8.40 -8.15
N HIS A 37 24.12 8.13 -6.84
CA HIS A 37 24.11 9.16 -5.80
C HIS A 37 22.90 10.10 -5.91
N VAL A 38 21.68 9.54 -6.04
CA VAL A 38 20.43 10.30 -6.24
C VAL A 38 19.97 11.09 -5.02
N GLY A 39 20.69 10.97 -3.90
CA GLY A 39 20.41 11.75 -2.69
C GLY A 39 19.39 11.10 -1.76
N LEU A 40 19.20 9.78 -1.85
CA LEU A 40 18.28 9.02 -1.00
C LEU A 40 18.40 9.38 0.49
N TRP A 41 19.61 9.50 1.00
CA TRP A 41 19.87 9.75 2.41
C TRP A 41 19.47 11.14 2.87
N GLN A 42 19.35 12.13 1.98
CA GLN A 42 18.96 13.49 2.32
C GLN A 42 17.47 13.58 2.71
N ALA A 43 16.67 12.63 2.27
CA ALA A 43 15.23 12.54 2.56
C ALA A 43 14.91 11.78 3.86
N TRP A 44 15.90 11.28 4.61
CA TRP A 44 15.68 10.55 5.87
C TRP A 44 15.63 11.46 7.10
N ARG A 45 14.84 12.51 7.06
CA ARG A 45 14.67 13.46 8.16
C ARG A 45 13.50 13.07 9.03
N TRP A 46 13.74 12.51 10.21
CA TRP A 46 12.71 12.16 11.16
C TRP A 46 12.19 13.36 11.97
N SER A 47 10.86 13.38 12.25
CA SER A 47 10.22 14.27 13.20
C SER A 47 8.96 13.59 13.76
N PHE A 48 8.63 13.87 15.04
CA PHE A 48 7.38 13.41 15.67
C PHE A 48 6.12 13.86 14.93
N TRP A 49 6.20 15.01 14.28
CA TRP A 49 5.07 15.58 13.54
C TRP A 49 4.73 14.82 12.26
N TRP A 50 5.59 13.91 11.80
CA TRP A 50 5.31 13.13 10.59
C TRP A 50 4.15 12.16 10.77
N LEU A 51 3.94 11.59 11.97
CA LEU A 51 2.82 10.67 12.20
C LEU A 51 1.44 11.35 12.07
N PRO A 52 1.11 12.45 12.78
CA PRO A 52 -0.18 13.11 12.60
C PRO A 52 -0.39 13.65 11.18
N TRP A 53 0.66 14.16 10.52
CA TRP A 53 0.55 14.58 9.11
C TRP A 53 0.29 13.40 8.18
N SER A 54 0.90 12.24 8.39
CA SER A 54 0.65 11.04 7.58
C SER A 54 -0.76 10.48 7.79
N ILE A 55 -1.32 10.57 9.00
CA ILE A 55 -2.71 10.21 9.27
C ILE A 55 -3.67 11.12 8.46
N LEU A 56 -3.43 12.43 8.45
CA LEU A 56 -4.20 13.37 7.63
C LEU A 56 -4.02 13.09 6.13
N ALA A 57 -2.79 12.81 5.72
CA ALA A 57 -2.47 12.48 4.32
C ALA A 57 -3.09 11.16 3.85
N ALA A 58 -3.49 10.26 4.76
CA ALA A 58 -4.21 9.03 4.42
C ALA A 58 -5.73 9.23 4.19
N LEU A 59 -6.28 10.44 4.38
CA LEU A 59 -7.70 10.73 4.15
C LEU A 59 -8.23 10.33 2.76
N PRO A 60 -7.48 10.42 1.64
CA PRO A 60 -7.97 9.96 0.35
C PRO A 60 -8.42 8.49 0.36
N SER A 61 -7.76 7.61 1.12
CA SER A 61 -8.18 6.21 1.25
C SER A 61 -9.50 6.06 2.02
N ALA A 62 -9.69 6.85 3.08
CA ALA A 62 -10.95 6.87 3.84
C ALA A 62 -12.11 7.40 2.97
N VAL A 63 -11.86 8.45 2.17
CA VAL A 63 -12.83 8.96 1.19
C VAL A 63 -13.18 7.90 0.16
N MET A 64 -12.18 7.19 -0.38
CA MET A 64 -12.41 6.09 -1.33
C MET A 64 -13.31 5.00 -0.71
N ILE A 65 -13.02 4.55 0.50
CA ILE A 65 -13.86 3.57 1.20
C ILE A 65 -15.28 4.10 1.39
N GLY A 66 -15.45 5.36 1.76
CA GLY A 66 -16.76 6.01 1.86
C GLY A 66 -17.51 6.00 0.53
N LEU A 67 -16.83 6.23 -0.59
CA LEU A 67 -17.44 6.13 -1.93
C LEU A 67 -17.82 4.69 -2.26
N LEU A 68 -16.99 3.71 -1.94
CA LEU A 68 -17.28 2.28 -2.16
C LEU A 68 -18.45 1.77 -1.33
N GLU A 69 -18.74 2.35 -0.17
CA GLU A 69 -19.87 2.00 0.68
C GLU A 69 -21.11 2.87 0.40
N SER A 70 -20.99 3.91 -0.41
CA SER A 70 -22.08 4.81 -0.74
C SER A 70 -23.02 4.25 -1.85
N PRO A 71 -24.26 4.79 -1.98
CA PRO A 71 -25.14 4.48 -3.11
C PRO A 71 -24.54 4.87 -4.48
N LEU A 72 -23.54 5.77 -4.51
CA LEU A 72 -22.87 6.20 -5.73
C LEU A 72 -22.18 5.02 -6.44
N ARG A 73 -21.68 4.03 -5.67
CA ARG A 73 -21.10 2.81 -6.23
C ARG A 73 -22.02 2.13 -7.25
N GLN A 74 -23.32 2.07 -6.97
CA GLN A 74 -24.30 1.43 -7.87
C GLN A 74 -24.52 2.21 -9.17
N ARG A 75 -24.15 3.50 -9.21
CA ARG A 75 -24.29 4.39 -10.37
C ARG A 75 -23.02 4.54 -11.17
N VAL A 76 -21.86 4.25 -10.57
CA VAL A 76 -20.54 4.42 -11.18
C VAL A 76 -19.88 3.05 -11.35
N ARG A 77 -19.90 2.55 -12.58
CA ARG A 77 -19.38 1.22 -12.93
C ARG A 77 -17.96 0.99 -12.43
N TRP A 78 -17.08 1.98 -12.52
CA TRP A 78 -15.69 1.90 -12.04
C TRP A 78 -15.62 1.62 -10.52
N LEU A 79 -16.45 2.29 -9.71
CA LEU A 79 -16.51 2.05 -8.26
C LEU A 79 -17.05 0.66 -7.94
N GLN A 80 -18.03 0.18 -8.71
CA GLN A 80 -18.58 -1.16 -8.55
C GLN A 80 -17.52 -2.21 -8.85
N GLU A 81 -16.84 -2.14 -10.00
CA GLU A 81 -15.77 -3.06 -10.38
C GLU A 81 -14.62 -3.05 -9.38
N PHE A 82 -14.24 -1.87 -8.86
CA PHE A 82 -13.19 -1.74 -7.85
C PHE A 82 -13.60 -2.43 -6.53
N HIS A 83 -14.81 -2.17 -6.05
CA HIS A 83 -15.35 -2.81 -4.85
C HIS A 83 -15.41 -4.34 -4.99
N GLU A 84 -15.98 -4.85 -6.08
CA GLU A 84 -16.10 -6.28 -6.35
C GLU A 84 -14.70 -6.94 -6.36
N HIS A 85 -13.72 -6.29 -6.96
CA HIS A 85 -12.36 -6.80 -7.00
C HIS A 85 -11.72 -6.88 -5.61
N LEU A 86 -11.88 -5.83 -4.80
CA LEU A 86 -11.37 -5.82 -3.42
C LEU A 86 -12.05 -6.87 -2.56
N THR A 87 -13.37 -7.03 -2.67
CA THR A 87 -14.15 -7.90 -1.79
C THR A 87 -14.23 -9.37 -2.23
N THR A 88 -13.78 -9.67 -3.46
CA THR A 88 -13.69 -11.05 -3.96
C THR A 88 -12.25 -11.52 -4.09
N SER A 89 -11.50 -10.98 -5.05
CA SER A 89 -10.15 -11.45 -5.36
C SER A 89 -9.15 -11.19 -4.21
N PHE A 90 -9.15 -9.99 -3.68
CA PHE A 90 -8.27 -9.66 -2.55
C PHE A 90 -8.73 -10.31 -1.24
N ALA A 91 -10.04 -10.39 -1.00
CA ALA A 91 -10.56 -11.02 0.21
C ALA A 91 -10.20 -12.50 0.29
N ALA A 92 -10.19 -13.22 -0.84
CA ALA A 92 -9.78 -14.62 -0.89
C ALA A 92 -8.31 -14.82 -0.45
N PHE A 93 -7.44 -13.85 -0.70
CA PHE A 93 -6.02 -13.92 -0.42
C PHE A 93 -5.63 -13.23 0.90
N LEU A 94 -6.21 -12.07 1.19
CA LEU A 94 -5.82 -11.18 2.29
C LEU A 94 -6.82 -11.17 3.46
N GLY A 95 -8.06 -11.60 3.25
CA GLY A 95 -9.12 -11.53 4.26
C GLY A 95 -8.89 -12.36 5.53
N ALA A 96 -7.99 -13.34 5.47
CA ALA A 96 -7.60 -14.18 6.61
C ALA A 96 -6.45 -13.61 7.45
N LEU A 97 -5.84 -12.45 7.05
CA LEU A 97 -4.74 -11.84 7.76
C LEU A 97 -5.15 -11.42 9.17
N ARG A 98 -4.31 -11.68 10.16
CA ARG A 98 -4.45 -11.17 11.52
C ARG A 98 -3.90 -9.75 11.63
N TRP A 99 -4.33 -8.98 12.61
CA TRP A 99 -3.87 -7.60 12.81
C TRP A 99 -2.35 -7.41 12.78
N PRO A 100 -1.53 -8.21 13.50
CA PRO A 100 -0.08 -8.06 13.41
C PRO A 100 0.48 -8.30 12.00
N GLU A 101 -0.11 -9.25 11.28
CA GLU A 101 0.29 -9.57 9.90
C GLU A 101 -0.04 -8.42 8.94
N MET A 102 -1.21 -7.79 9.11
CA MET A 102 -1.60 -6.61 8.33
C MET A 102 -0.62 -5.45 8.55
N VAL A 103 -0.28 -5.16 9.81
CA VAL A 103 0.66 -4.08 10.16
C VAL A 103 2.05 -4.36 9.60
N ILE A 104 2.56 -5.60 9.74
CA ILE A 104 3.88 -5.98 9.22
C ILE A 104 3.89 -5.90 7.68
N LEU A 105 2.87 -6.45 7.02
CA LEU A 105 2.75 -6.43 5.56
C LEU A 105 2.74 -5.00 5.02
N SER A 106 1.85 -4.16 5.56
CA SER A 106 1.72 -2.75 5.17
C SER A 106 3.00 -1.94 5.47
N GLY A 107 3.66 -2.24 6.59
CA GLY A 107 4.92 -1.58 6.95
C GLY A 107 6.08 -1.96 6.02
N LEU A 108 6.16 -3.24 5.63
CA LEU A 108 7.17 -3.72 4.67
C LEU A 108 6.93 -3.10 3.29
N ALA A 109 5.70 -3.15 2.78
CA ALA A 109 5.32 -2.55 1.50
C ALA A 109 5.60 -1.04 1.51
N GLY A 110 5.02 -0.30 2.47
CA GLY A 110 5.21 1.14 2.58
C GLY A 110 6.67 1.56 2.68
N LEU A 111 7.51 0.81 3.41
CA LEU A 111 8.93 1.10 3.50
C LEU A 111 9.66 0.81 2.18
N SER A 112 9.57 -0.42 1.69
CA SER A 112 10.37 -0.87 0.55
C SER A 112 9.98 -0.18 -0.75
N GLU A 113 8.68 -0.01 -0.97
CA GLU A 113 8.18 0.62 -2.17
C GLU A 113 8.45 2.13 -2.19
N GLU A 114 8.25 2.83 -1.07
CA GLU A 114 8.52 4.26 -1.04
C GLU A 114 10.02 4.58 -1.15
N VAL A 115 10.87 3.78 -0.52
CA VAL A 115 12.32 3.93 -0.67
C VAL A 115 12.75 3.73 -2.12
N PHE A 116 12.22 2.73 -2.81
CA PHE A 116 12.55 2.49 -4.22
C PHE A 116 11.88 3.50 -5.15
N PHE A 117 10.55 3.63 -5.09
CA PHE A 117 9.80 4.45 -6.06
C PHE A 117 10.01 5.95 -5.85
N ARG A 118 9.98 6.43 -4.60
CA ARG A 118 10.07 7.88 -4.31
C ARG A 118 11.49 8.30 -3.98
N GLY A 119 12.22 7.43 -3.25
CA GLY A 119 13.60 7.72 -2.90
C GLY A 119 14.56 7.66 -4.08
N VAL A 120 14.29 6.80 -5.05
CA VAL A 120 15.21 6.54 -6.17
C VAL A 120 14.55 6.78 -7.53
N LEU A 121 13.57 5.96 -7.91
CA LEU A 121 13.03 5.98 -9.28
C LEU A 121 12.43 7.34 -9.64
N GLN A 122 11.69 7.97 -8.74
CA GLN A 122 11.11 9.30 -8.95
C GLN A 122 12.18 10.38 -9.15
N GLN A 123 13.33 10.26 -8.53
CA GLN A 123 14.44 11.22 -8.69
C GLN A 123 15.02 11.15 -10.10
N GLU A 124 14.97 9.97 -10.73
CA GLU A 124 15.50 9.74 -12.08
C GLU A 124 14.50 10.09 -13.18
N ILE A 125 13.26 9.61 -13.07
CA ILE A 125 12.28 9.70 -14.17
C ILE A 125 11.09 10.63 -13.87
N GLY A 126 11.08 11.27 -12.69
CA GLY A 126 10.03 12.19 -12.27
C GLY A 126 8.78 11.51 -11.75
N ILE A 127 7.92 12.32 -11.09
CA ILE A 127 6.70 11.84 -10.40
C ILE A 127 5.76 11.08 -11.33
N VAL A 128 5.51 11.61 -12.54
CA VAL A 128 4.51 11.06 -13.45
C VAL A 128 4.91 9.65 -13.89
N PHE A 129 6.13 9.50 -14.41
CA PHE A 129 6.58 8.20 -14.91
C PHE A 129 6.76 7.17 -13.79
N ALA A 130 7.30 7.57 -12.63
CA ALA A 130 7.40 6.69 -11.49
C ALA A 130 6.03 6.19 -11.01
N SER A 131 4.99 7.06 -11.03
CA SER A 131 3.63 6.70 -10.66
C SER A 131 2.97 5.78 -11.68
N LEU A 132 3.22 5.97 -12.97
CA LEU A 132 2.73 5.07 -14.02
C LEU A 132 3.35 3.67 -13.88
N VAL A 133 4.67 3.59 -13.64
CA VAL A 133 5.36 2.31 -13.38
C VAL A 133 4.78 1.64 -12.14
N PHE A 134 4.59 2.41 -11.05
CA PHE A 134 3.96 1.91 -9.82
C PHE A 134 2.59 1.31 -10.07
N GLY A 135 1.71 2.03 -10.77
CA GLY A 135 0.38 1.54 -11.12
C GLY A 135 0.40 0.31 -12.03
N MET A 136 1.30 0.25 -13.02
CA MET A 136 1.45 -0.91 -13.90
C MET A 136 1.88 -2.17 -13.14
N LEU A 137 2.74 -2.05 -12.15
CA LEU A 137 3.12 -3.19 -11.29
C LEU A 137 1.98 -3.64 -10.38
N HIS A 138 0.96 -2.79 -10.18
CA HIS A 138 -0.26 -3.07 -9.45
C HIS A 138 -1.47 -3.39 -10.36
N ALA A 139 -1.23 -3.78 -11.62
CA ALA A 139 -2.26 -4.01 -12.64
C ALA A 139 -3.05 -5.34 -12.42
N ILE A 140 -3.60 -5.54 -11.22
CA ILE A 140 -4.44 -6.70 -10.88
C ILE A 140 -5.84 -6.53 -11.52
N SER A 141 -6.34 -5.30 -11.57
CA SER A 141 -7.51 -4.87 -12.35
C SER A 141 -7.31 -3.44 -12.81
N LEU A 142 -8.04 -3.02 -13.86
CA LEU A 142 -7.94 -1.65 -14.35
C LEU A 142 -8.30 -0.61 -13.28
N PRO A 143 -9.40 -0.74 -12.50
CA PRO A 143 -9.70 0.20 -11.43
C PRO A 143 -8.60 0.26 -10.35
N TYR A 144 -8.01 -0.88 -9.99
CA TYR A 144 -6.94 -0.92 -9.00
C TYR A 144 -5.65 -0.30 -9.54
N MET A 145 -5.26 -0.57 -10.78
CA MET A 145 -4.12 0.05 -11.45
C MET A 145 -4.26 1.58 -11.48
N VAL A 146 -5.43 2.09 -11.85
CA VAL A 146 -5.70 3.54 -11.86
C VAL A 146 -5.59 4.12 -10.45
N TRP A 147 -6.19 3.48 -9.46
CA TRP A 147 -6.07 3.89 -8.06
C TRP A 147 -4.62 3.91 -7.59
N ALA A 148 -3.87 2.85 -7.85
CA ALA A 148 -2.45 2.77 -7.49
C ALA A 148 -1.61 3.85 -8.19
N THR A 149 -1.87 4.14 -9.48
CA THR A 149 -1.22 5.24 -10.19
C THR A 149 -1.49 6.59 -9.55
N LEU A 150 -2.76 6.88 -9.21
CA LEU A 150 -3.14 8.14 -8.56
C LEU A 150 -2.52 8.26 -7.16
N MET A 151 -2.55 7.19 -6.36
CA MET A 151 -1.88 7.16 -5.06
C MET A 151 -0.37 7.28 -5.21
N GLY A 152 0.20 6.68 -6.25
CA GLY A 152 1.60 6.85 -6.59
C GLY A 152 1.99 8.30 -6.83
N GLY A 153 1.20 9.01 -7.62
CA GLY A 153 1.38 10.46 -7.86
C GLY A 153 1.21 11.29 -6.61
N TYR A 154 0.23 10.95 -5.78
CA TYR A 154 -0.03 11.62 -4.52
C TYR A 154 1.12 11.45 -3.52
N LEU A 155 1.62 10.21 -3.31
CA LEU A 155 2.75 9.94 -2.43
C LEU A 155 4.04 10.61 -2.95
N GLY A 156 4.23 10.63 -4.27
CA GLY A 156 5.33 11.35 -4.90
C GLY A 156 5.24 12.87 -4.69
N TRP A 157 4.04 13.44 -4.75
CA TRP A 157 3.80 14.84 -4.42
C TRP A 157 4.06 15.13 -2.93
N LEU A 158 3.65 14.23 -2.02
CA LEU A 158 3.97 14.36 -0.60
C LEU A 158 5.48 14.43 -0.35
N LEU A 159 6.28 13.56 -0.99
CA LEU A 159 7.73 13.67 -0.90
C LEU A 159 8.23 15.03 -1.41
N HIS A 160 7.71 15.48 -2.56
CA HIS A 160 8.13 16.76 -3.17
C HIS A 160 7.88 17.95 -2.24
N VAL A 161 6.73 18.02 -1.57
CA VAL A 161 6.40 19.18 -0.71
C VAL A 161 7.00 19.07 0.68
N THR A 162 7.22 17.87 1.19
CA THR A 162 7.71 17.67 2.57
C THR A 162 9.21 17.42 2.67
N GLN A 163 9.82 17.05 1.56
CA GLN A 163 11.27 16.74 1.45
C GLN A 163 11.72 15.65 2.44
N THR A 164 10.79 14.73 2.81
CA THR A 164 11.11 13.59 3.67
C THR A 164 10.36 12.35 3.22
N LEU A 165 11.06 11.21 3.20
CA LEU A 165 10.48 9.88 2.88
C LEU A 165 9.54 9.37 3.98
N TRP A 166 9.66 9.84 5.21
CA TRP A 166 8.83 9.34 6.30
C TRP A 166 7.35 9.61 6.10
N ILE A 167 6.97 10.75 5.51
CA ILE A 167 5.56 11.05 5.24
C ILE A 167 4.96 10.09 4.21
N PRO A 168 5.50 9.90 3.00
CA PRO A 168 4.94 8.92 2.07
C PRO A 168 5.02 7.49 2.63
N ILE A 169 6.10 7.06 3.33
CA ILE A 169 6.20 5.74 3.95
C ILE A 169 5.06 5.51 4.95
N LEU A 170 4.88 6.42 5.91
CA LEU A 170 3.84 6.29 6.92
C LEU A 170 2.44 6.40 6.31
N THR A 171 2.24 7.32 5.36
CA THR A 171 0.95 7.47 4.65
C THR A 171 0.59 6.19 3.90
N HIS A 172 1.52 5.63 3.13
CA HIS A 172 1.33 4.38 2.40
C HIS A 172 0.98 3.23 3.37
N THR A 173 1.78 3.06 4.42
CA THR A 173 1.52 2.05 5.47
C THR A 173 0.12 2.18 6.05
N ILE A 174 -0.34 3.41 6.35
CA ILE A 174 -1.69 3.65 6.90
C ILE A 174 -2.76 3.34 5.86
N VAL A 175 -2.58 3.76 4.61
CA VAL A 175 -3.49 3.48 3.49
C VAL A 175 -3.69 1.97 3.33
N ASP A 176 -2.61 1.21 3.38
CA ASP A 176 -2.65 -0.24 3.25
C ASP A 176 -3.33 -0.91 4.45
N ILE A 177 -3.01 -0.49 5.68
CA ILE A 177 -3.70 -0.99 6.89
C ILE A 177 -5.21 -0.76 6.78
N VAL A 178 -5.62 0.43 6.37
CA VAL A 178 -7.04 0.81 6.20
C VAL A 178 -7.69 -0.02 5.08
N GLY A 179 -7.00 -0.21 3.95
CA GLY A 179 -7.44 -1.06 2.85
C GLY A 179 -7.60 -2.53 3.25
N LEU A 180 -6.60 -3.10 3.91
CA LEU A 180 -6.64 -4.48 4.42
C LEU A 180 -7.72 -4.68 5.46
N TRP A 181 -7.91 -3.71 6.36
CA TRP A 181 -9.02 -3.71 7.31
C TRP A 181 -10.37 -3.72 6.59
N TYR A 182 -10.54 -2.88 5.57
CA TYR A 182 -11.76 -2.82 4.77
C TYR A 182 -12.04 -4.16 4.06
N ILE A 183 -11.04 -4.77 3.44
CA ILE A 183 -11.14 -6.07 2.78
C ILE A 183 -11.60 -7.14 3.78
N ARG A 184 -10.94 -7.21 4.95
CA ARG A 184 -11.28 -8.15 6.00
C ARG A 184 -12.70 -7.94 6.53
N TRP A 185 -13.09 -6.69 6.77
CA TRP A 185 -14.43 -6.34 7.25
C TRP A 185 -15.51 -6.74 6.23
N SER A 186 -15.27 -6.51 4.95
CA SER A 186 -16.16 -6.86 3.85
C SER A 186 -16.28 -8.38 3.64
N ALA A 187 -15.20 -9.14 3.92
CA ALA A 187 -15.18 -10.59 3.81
C ALA A 187 -15.91 -11.31 4.96
N THR A 188 -16.17 -10.61 6.08
CA THR A 188 -16.89 -11.19 7.22
C THR A 188 -18.38 -11.28 6.91
N PRO A 189 -19.00 -12.49 6.97
CA PRO A 189 -20.43 -12.62 6.75
C PRO A 189 -21.19 -11.70 7.71
N ARG A 190 -21.94 -10.75 7.18
CA ARG A 190 -22.86 -9.96 7.99
C ARG A 190 -24.01 -10.90 8.37
N HIS A 191 -23.98 -11.42 9.61
CA HIS A 191 -25.18 -12.02 10.18
C HIS A 191 -26.27 -10.94 10.09
N THR A 192 -27.17 -11.10 9.14
CA THR A 192 -28.43 -10.36 9.11
C THR A 192 -29.10 -10.64 10.46
N LEU A 193 -29.00 -9.68 11.37
CA LEU A 193 -29.90 -9.62 12.52
C LEU A 193 -31.28 -9.36 11.91
N VAL A 194 -32.04 -10.45 11.73
CA VAL A 194 -33.47 -10.42 11.46
C VAL A 194 -34.17 -10.35 12.80
#